data_7dc6b1b865166d76e0e02bef8ec76257
#
_entry.id   7dc6b1b865166d76e0e02bef8ec76257
#
_cell.length_a   1.000
_cell.length_b   1.000
_cell.length_c   1.000
_cell.angle_alpha   90.00
_cell.angle_beta   90.00
_cell.angle_gamma   90.00
#
_symmetry.space_group_name_H-M   'P 1'
#
loop_
_entity.id
_entity.type
_entity.pdbx_description
1 polymer ?
#
loop_
_entity_poly.entity_id
_entity_poly.type
_entity_poly.pdbx_seq_one_letter_code
_entity_poly.pdbx_strand_id
1 'polypeptide(L)'
;MKCTDDKIVVSHSGTHEISVIDYPAFIRKFEAYSQKDALAYDLRFLYGLRKRVALEGNGPRSIMLKDGEAVVPTYFSDTLNVVDLNTTHVRAIAMVKNRVESRIQRGEKYFNDAEHCFQNWQSCNGCHPGDGRMDAMNWDLMNDGIGNSKNCKSLLFSHVTPPCMISGIRACAEIAVRAGFTHIQFSDLPQEFA
;
A
#
# COMPACT_ATOMS: atom_id res chain seq x y z
N MET A 1 11.01 6.29 -0.51
CA MET A 1 11.06 7.71 -0.16
C MET A 1 12.36 8.34 -0.67
N LYS A 2 12.31 9.56 -1.19
CA LYS A 2 13.45 10.38 -1.62
C LYS A 2 13.23 11.83 -1.21
N CYS A 3 14.31 12.59 -1.04
CA CYS A 3 14.27 14.01 -0.65
C CYS A 3 15.16 14.86 -1.57
N THR A 4 14.73 16.09 -1.77
CA THR A 4 15.54 17.22 -2.21
C THR A 4 15.63 18.24 -1.07
N ASP A 5 16.23 19.39 -1.30
CA ASP A 5 16.30 20.46 -0.29
C ASP A 5 14.92 21.08 0.00
N ASP A 6 13.95 20.92 -0.89
CA ASP A 6 12.63 21.55 -0.80
C ASP A 6 11.45 20.54 -0.75
N LYS A 7 11.64 19.29 -1.12
CA LYS A 7 10.58 18.29 -1.19
C LYS A 7 10.96 16.95 -0.57
N ILE A 8 9.98 16.28 0.06
CA ILE A 8 10.01 14.86 0.38
C ILE A 8 9.01 14.17 -0.53
N VAL A 9 9.45 13.10 -1.22
CA VAL A 9 8.58 12.31 -2.11
C VAL A 9 8.50 10.88 -1.60
N VAL A 10 7.27 10.40 -1.39
CA VAL A 10 6.99 9.04 -0.89
C VAL A 10 6.10 8.32 -1.89
N SER A 11 6.47 7.12 -2.32
CA SER A 11 5.62 6.25 -3.14
C SER A 11 4.73 5.38 -2.26
N HIS A 12 3.46 5.23 -2.67
CA HIS A 12 2.46 4.39 -2.01
C HIS A 12 2.05 3.28 -2.98
N SER A 13 2.61 2.09 -2.77
CA SER A 13 2.44 0.96 -3.70
C SER A 13 1.00 0.48 -3.80
N GLY A 14 0.26 0.49 -2.69
CA GLY A 14 -1.11 -0.01 -2.67
C GLY A 14 -2.16 0.98 -3.21
N THR A 15 -1.93 2.29 -3.09
CA THR A 15 -2.85 3.34 -3.57
C THR A 15 -2.40 3.99 -4.88
N HIS A 16 -1.35 3.45 -5.50
CA HIS A 16 -0.88 3.83 -6.84
C HIS A 16 -0.58 5.31 -7.01
N GLU A 17 -0.01 5.93 -5.99
CA GLU A 17 0.24 7.37 -5.95
C GLU A 17 1.60 7.70 -5.35
N ILE A 18 1.99 8.97 -5.45
CA ILE A 18 3.06 9.54 -4.63
C ILE A 18 2.50 10.65 -3.73
N SER A 19 3.11 10.81 -2.55
CA SER A 19 2.97 12.01 -1.74
C SER A 19 4.15 12.94 -2.01
N VAL A 20 3.85 14.21 -2.29
CA VAL A 20 4.83 15.30 -2.38
C VAL A 20 4.61 16.22 -1.19
N ILE A 21 5.62 16.35 -0.34
CA ILE A 21 5.56 17.08 0.93
C ILE A 21 6.55 18.27 0.84
N ASP A 22 6.11 19.46 1.23
CA ASP A 22 6.97 20.63 1.37
C ASP A 22 7.91 20.42 2.56
N TYR A 23 9.20 20.21 2.29
CA TYR A 23 10.18 19.86 3.31
C TYR A 23 10.48 21.03 4.27
N PRO A 24 10.76 22.26 3.81
CA PRO A 24 10.94 23.39 4.70
C PRO A 24 9.73 23.68 5.59
N ALA A 25 8.51 23.56 5.05
CA ALA A 25 7.29 23.75 5.85
C ALA A 25 7.08 22.62 6.85
N PHE A 26 7.44 21.38 6.48
CA PHE A 26 7.43 20.22 7.38
C PHE A 26 8.36 20.46 8.58
N ILE A 27 9.60 20.92 8.35
CA ILE A 27 10.56 21.18 9.42
C ILE A 27 10.06 22.30 10.34
N ARG A 28 9.60 23.43 9.80
CA ARG A 28 9.03 24.51 10.62
C ARG A 28 7.87 24.04 11.50
N LYS A 29 6.96 23.26 10.93
CA LYS A 29 5.81 22.70 11.68
C LYS A 29 6.26 21.70 12.76
N PHE A 30 7.25 20.86 12.45
CA PHE A 30 7.83 19.90 13.36
C PHE A 30 8.52 20.59 14.55
N GLU A 31 9.32 21.65 14.29
CA GLU A 31 10.00 22.42 15.33
C GLU A 31 9.01 23.10 16.27
N ALA A 32 7.94 23.67 15.73
CA ALA A 32 6.88 24.33 16.47
C ALA A 32 5.93 23.37 17.21
N TYR A 33 5.98 22.05 16.91
CA TYR A 33 5.08 21.07 17.49
C TYR A 33 5.47 20.79 18.96
N SER A 34 4.54 21.08 19.89
CA SER A 34 4.83 21.05 21.32
C SER A 34 4.94 19.64 21.92
N GLN A 35 4.19 18.68 21.38
CA GLN A 35 4.10 17.31 21.88
C GLN A 35 4.77 16.31 20.94
N LYS A 36 6.09 16.40 20.79
CA LYS A 36 6.84 15.60 19.79
C LYS A 36 6.65 14.09 19.95
N ASP A 37 6.48 13.59 21.17
CA ASP A 37 6.23 12.17 21.44
C ASP A 37 4.84 11.70 20.94
N ALA A 38 3.87 12.62 20.87
CA ALA A 38 2.53 12.33 20.35
C ALA A 38 2.42 12.49 18.83
N LEU A 39 3.46 13.00 18.14
CA LEU A 39 3.42 13.31 16.72
C LEU A 39 3.07 12.09 15.86
N ALA A 40 3.56 10.90 16.23
CA ALA A 40 3.28 9.67 15.51
C ALA A 40 1.78 9.31 15.47
N TYR A 41 1.00 9.85 16.39
CA TYR A 41 -0.44 9.63 16.51
C TYR A 41 -1.28 10.78 15.96
N ASP A 42 -0.66 11.90 15.53
CA ASP A 42 -1.37 13.02 14.93
C ASP A 42 -1.54 12.82 13.41
N LEU A 43 -2.63 12.19 13.03
CA LEU A 43 -2.98 11.93 11.62
C LEU A 43 -3.17 13.22 10.80
N ARG A 44 -3.33 14.38 11.44
CA ARG A 44 -3.49 15.69 10.79
C ARG A 44 -2.18 16.42 10.59
N PHE A 45 -1.06 15.90 11.10
CA PHE A 45 0.22 16.62 11.04
C PHE A 45 0.61 17.01 9.61
N LEU A 46 0.37 16.14 8.63
CA LEU A 46 0.67 16.41 7.22
C LEU A 46 -0.39 17.24 6.48
N TYR A 47 -1.48 17.62 7.16
CA TYR A 47 -2.50 18.46 6.55
C TYR A 47 -1.94 19.83 6.14
N GLY A 48 -2.19 20.23 4.89
CA GLY A 48 -1.64 21.44 4.29
C GLY A 48 -0.19 21.37 3.81
N LEU A 49 0.54 20.31 4.17
CA LEU A 49 1.94 20.10 3.76
C LEU A 49 2.09 19.11 2.60
N ARG A 50 1.15 18.18 2.47
CA ARG A 50 1.20 17.04 1.55
C ARG A 50 0.22 17.22 0.40
N LYS A 51 0.71 17.00 -0.81
CA LYS A 51 -0.12 16.75 -2.00
C LYS A 51 -0.04 15.27 -2.37
N ARG A 52 -1.17 14.64 -2.66
CA ARG A 52 -1.23 13.29 -3.20
C ARG A 52 -1.38 13.38 -4.71
N VAL A 53 -0.57 12.65 -5.44
CA VAL A 53 -0.55 12.66 -6.91
C VAL A 53 -0.76 11.23 -7.38
N ALA A 54 -1.92 10.96 -7.99
CA ALA A 54 -2.22 9.68 -8.60
C ALA A 54 -1.30 9.45 -9.81
N LEU A 55 -0.85 8.21 -9.98
CA LEU A 55 0.00 7.78 -11.09
C LEU A 55 -0.82 6.98 -12.10
N GLU A 56 -0.32 6.92 -13.33
CA GLU A 56 -0.81 5.98 -14.32
C GLU A 56 -0.25 4.58 -14.02
N GLY A 57 -1.16 3.61 -13.86
CA GLY A 57 -0.79 2.22 -13.55
C GLY A 57 -0.52 1.95 -12.07
N ASN A 58 -0.22 0.70 -11.76
CA ASN A 58 -0.30 0.13 -10.43
C ASN A 58 1.08 -0.23 -9.84
N GLY A 59 1.24 -0.03 -8.53
CA GLY A 59 2.37 -0.50 -7.75
C GLY A 59 3.67 0.29 -7.95
N PRO A 60 3.71 1.60 -7.62
CA PRO A 60 4.97 2.34 -7.61
C PRO A 60 5.88 1.82 -6.49
N ARG A 61 7.11 1.39 -6.81
CA ARG A 61 8.06 0.81 -5.85
C ARG A 61 9.35 1.59 -5.68
N SER A 62 9.68 2.46 -6.61
CA SER A 62 10.90 3.27 -6.55
C SER A 62 10.65 4.70 -7.03
N ILE A 63 11.58 5.59 -6.67
CA ILE A 63 11.53 7.00 -7.07
C ILE A 63 12.96 7.42 -7.40
N MET A 64 13.12 8.09 -8.53
CA MET A 64 14.30 8.85 -8.87
C MET A 64 13.91 10.33 -8.96
N LEU A 65 14.67 11.21 -8.34
CA LEU A 65 14.48 12.65 -8.41
C LEU A 65 15.54 13.26 -9.32
N LYS A 66 15.12 14.09 -10.26
CA LYS A 66 16.01 14.80 -11.18
C LYS A 66 15.33 16.07 -11.68
N ASP A 67 16.04 17.19 -11.64
CA ASP A 67 15.65 18.48 -12.28
C ASP A 67 14.21 18.93 -11.94
N GLY A 68 13.77 18.76 -10.68
CA GLY A 68 12.41 19.13 -10.25
C GLY A 68 11.32 18.11 -10.61
N GLU A 69 11.69 16.98 -11.19
CA GLU A 69 10.79 15.89 -11.54
C GLU A 69 11.01 14.65 -10.67
N ALA A 70 9.95 13.88 -10.44
CA ALA A 70 10.03 12.51 -9.92
C ALA A 70 9.76 11.52 -11.04
N VAL A 71 10.69 10.60 -11.27
CA VAL A 71 10.53 9.47 -12.19
C VAL A 71 10.16 8.25 -11.37
N VAL A 72 8.97 7.70 -11.64
CA VAL A 72 8.34 6.65 -10.81
C VAL A 72 7.85 5.51 -11.70
N PRO A 73 8.53 4.34 -11.69
CA PRO A 73 8.03 3.16 -12.36
C PRO A 73 6.89 2.52 -11.58
N THR A 74 5.84 2.09 -12.28
CA THR A 74 4.73 1.30 -11.74
C THR A 74 4.90 -0.17 -12.13
N TYR A 75 5.26 -0.98 -11.14
CA TYR A 75 5.72 -2.37 -11.32
C TYR A 75 4.68 -3.29 -11.97
N PHE A 76 3.41 -3.15 -11.56
CA PHE A 76 2.35 -4.02 -12.07
C PHE A 76 1.78 -3.59 -13.43
N SER A 77 2.15 -2.44 -13.94
CA SER A 77 1.63 -1.90 -15.21
C SER A 77 2.71 -1.62 -16.25
N ASP A 78 3.98 -1.86 -15.91
CA ASP A 78 5.13 -1.55 -16.78
C ASP A 78 5.06 -0.14 -17.37
N THR A 79 4.67 0.84 -16.51
CA THR A 79 4.56 2.24 -16.90
C THR A 79 5.60 3.06 -16.16
N LEU A 80 6.22 3.99 -16.84
CA LEU A 80 7.12 4.98 -16.25
C LEU A 80 6.38 6.31 -16.16
N ASN A 81 6.19 6.81 -14.94
CA ASN A 81 5.59 8.12 -14.69
C ASN A 81 6.68 9.17 -14.47
N VAL A 82 6.53 10.31 -15.11
CA VAL A 82 7.33 11.51 -14.88
C VAL A 82 6.41 12.57 -14.30
N VAL A 83 6.64 12.94 -13.06
CA VAL A 83 5.80 13.86 -12.28
C VAL A 83 6.57 15.15 -12.03
N ASP A 84 6.07 16.28 -12.51
CA ASP A 84 6.57 17.60 -12.14
C ASP A 84 6.19 17.89 -10.67
N LEU A 85 7.17 18.11 -9.81
CA LEU A 85 6.97 18.25 -8.36
C LEU A 85 6.35 19.58 -7.95
N ASN A 86 6.32 20.58 -8.83
CA ASN A 86 5.72 21.87 -8.55
C ASN A 86 4.26 21.93 -8.99
N THR A 87 4.00 21.51 -10.23
CA THR A 87 2.66 21.54 -10.84
C THR A 87 1.84 20.31 -10.54
N THR A 88 2.48 19.19 -10.14
CA THR A 88 1.90 17.84 -9.98
C THR A 88 1.38 17.24 -11.28
N HIS A 89 1.79 17.77 -12.43
CA HIS A 89 1.45 17.18 -13.72
C HIS A 89 2.16 15.84 -13.92
N VAL A 90 1.40 14.84 -14.38
CA VAL A 90 1.90 13.47 -14.63
C VAL A 90 1.95 13.21 -16.12
N ARG A 91 3.07 12.73 -16.60
CA ARG A 91 3.26 12.19 -17.95
C ARG A 91 3.67 10.75 -17.85
N ALA A 92 2.86 9.86 -18.43
CA ALA A 92 3.10 8.43 -18.41
C ALA A 92 3.67 7.91 -19.74
N ILE A 93 4.56 6.94 -19.64
CA ILE A 93 5.23 6.28 -20.77
C ILE A 93 5.06 4.77 -20.58
N ALA A 94 4.31 4.11 -21.44
CA ALA A 94 4.21 2.66 -21.45
C ALA A 94 5.55 2.04 -21.87
N MET A 95 6.13 1.21 -21.00
CA MET A 95 7.41 0.54 -21.25
C MET A 95 7.25 -0.76 -22.05
N VAL A 96 6.10 -1.40 -21.92
CA VAL A 96 5.77 -2.67 -22.60
C VAL A 96 4.45 -2.52 -23.33
N LYS A 97 4.42 -2.98 -24.58
CA LYS A 97 3.19 -3.11 -25.38
C LYS A 97 2.65 -4.53 -25.23
N ASN A 98 1.33 -4.65 -25.11
CA ASN A 98 0.63 -5.95 -25.07
C ASN A 98 1.13 -6.87 -23.92
N ARG A 99 1.19 -6.35 -22.71
CA ARG A 99 1.52 -7.14 -21.52
C ARG A 99 0.55 -8.32 -21.37
N VAL A 100 1.11 -9.53 -21.26
CA VAL A 100 0.37 -10.73 -20.85
C VAL A 100 0.71 -11.03 -19.39
N GLU A 101 -0.29 -10.93 -18.54
CA GLU A 101 -0.12 -11.16 -17.11
C GLU A 101 -0.37 -12.63 -16.77
N SER A 102 0.58 -13.28 -16.11
CA SER A 102 0.39 -14.63 -15.57
C SER A 102 -0.53 -14.63 -14.36
N ARG A 103 -1.09 -15.80 -14.00
CA ARG A 103 -1.91 -15.94 -12.76
C ARG A 103 -1.13 -15.55 -11.50
N ILE A 104 0.17 -15.86 -11.46
CA ILE A 104 1.05 -15.52 -10.31
C ILE A 104 1.20 -13.99 -10.21
N GLN A 105 1.50 -13.31 -11.30
CA GLN A 105 1.63 -11.85 -11.33
C GLN A 105 0.32 -11.16 -10.95
N ARG A 106 -0.81 -11.69 -11.39
CA ARG A 106 -2.13 -11.21 -11.00
C ARG A 106 -2.36 -11.37 -9.50
N GLY A 107 -2.04 -12.52 -8.92
CA GLY A 107 -2.10 -12.75 -7.48
C GLY A 107 -1.20 -11.80 -6.69
N GLU A 108 0.03 -11.56 -7.17
CA GLU A 108 0.95 -10.59 -6.57
C GLU A 108 0.37 -9.17 -6.61
N LYS A 109 -0.24 -8.78 -7.72
CA LYS A 109 -0.94 -7.49 -7.84
C LYS A 109 -2.02 -7.36 -6.78
N TYR A 110 -2.97 -8.30 -6.71
CA TYR A 110 -4.05 -8.28 -5.71
C TYR A 110 -3.54 -8.25 -4.27
N PHE A 111 -2.45 -8.95 -3.99
CA PHE A 111 -1.83 -8.97 -2.66
C PHE A 111 -1.31 -7.59 -2.24
N ASN A 112 -0.88 -6.77 -3.19
CA ASN A 112 -0.29 -5.45 -2.95
C ASN A 112 -1.26 -4.29 -3.20
N ASP A 113 -2.44 -4.54 -3.77
CA ASP A 113 -3.37 -3.53 -4.22
C ASP A 113 -4.38 -3.18 -3.11
N ALA A 114 -4.42 -1.92 -2.71
CA ALA A 114 -5.36 -1.42 -1.71
C ALA A 114 -6.69 -0.96 -2.33
N GLU A 115 -6.81 -0.87 -3.66
CA GLU A 115 -8.06 -0.48 -4.32
C GLU A 115 -9.19 -1.48 -4.06
N HIS A 116 -8.84 -2.72 -3.73
CA HIS A 116 -9.79 -3.75 -3.30
C HIS A 116 -10.19 -3.67 -1.83
N CYS A 117 -9.75 -2.66 -1.10
CA CYS A 117 -10.11 -2.43 0.29
C CYS A 117 -11.03 -1.23 0.43
N PHE A 118 -11.97 -1.30 1.35
CA PHE A 118 -12.81 -0.16 1.70
C PHE A 118 -11.96 1.07 1.96
N GLN A 119 -12.24 2.17 1.24
CA GLN A 119 -11.49 3.42 1.28
C GLN A 119 -9.98 3.30 0.98
N ASN A 120 -9.54 2.25 0.33
CA ASN A 120 -8.13 1.99 -0.03
C ASN A 120 -7.17 2.03 1.18
N TRP A 121 -7.63 1.66 2.38
CA TRP A 121 -6.86 1.87 3.60
C TRP A 121 -5.75 0.84 3.82
N GLN A 122 -5.88 -0.36 3.27
CA GLN A 122 -4.86 -1.41 3.37
C GLN A 122 -4.89 -2.39 2.20
N SER A 123 -3.79 -3.10 2.01
CA SER A 123 -3.69 -4.30 1.19
C SER A 123 -3.25 -5.48 2.05
N CYS A 124 -3.26 -6.70 1.52
CA CYS A 124 -2.75 -7.88 2.24
C CYS A 124 -1.30 -7.67 2.70
N ASN A 125 -0.48 -7.04 1.85
CA ASN A 125 0.92 -6.71 2.16
C ASN A 125 1.06 -5.74 3.35
N GLY A 126 0.03 -5.00 3.74
CA GLY A 126 0.05 -4.12 4.90
C GLY A 126 0.24 -4.88 6.22
N CYS A 127 -0.37 -6.06 6.34
CA CYS A 127 -0.24 -6.94 7.50
C CYS A 127 0.74 -8.10 7.27
N HIS A 128 0.95 -8.49 6.01
CA HIS A 128 1.83 -9.60 5.62
C HIS A 128 3.00 -9.14 4.73
N PRO A 129 3.85 -8.19 5.20
CA PRO A 129 4.97 -7.67 4.42
C PRO A 129 6.02 -8.74 4.13
N GLY A 130 6.98 -8.40 3.26
CA GLY A 130 8.10 -9.28 2.93
C GLY A 130 7.66 -10.58 2.27
N ASP A 131 6.83 -10.47 1.24
CA ASP A 131 6.33 -11.59 0.43
C ASP A 131 5.49 -12.59 1.25
N GLY A 132 4.56 -12.08 2.05
CA GLY A 132 3.62 -12.89 2.80
C GLY A 132 4.12 -13.37 4.16
N ARG A 133 5.09 -12.70 4.75
CA ARG A 133 5.54 -12.99 6.12
C ARG A 133 4.57 -12.40 7.14
N MET A 134 5.03 -11.57 8.04
CA MET A 134 4.19 -10.88 9.04
C MET A 134 4.87 -9.60 9.50
N ASP A 135 4.08 -8.65 9.98
CA ASP A 135 4.54 -7.39 10.55
C ASP A 135 4.88 -7.46 12.05
N ALA A 136 4.66 -8.62 12.68
CA ALA A 136 4.83 -8.88 14.12
C ALA A 136 3.92 -8.02 15.03
N MET A 137 2.90 -7.37 14.49
CA MET A 137 1.92 -6.60 15.25
C MET A 137 0.67 -7.41 15.58
N ASN A 138 -0.06 -6.95 16.58
CA ASN A 138 -1.38 -7.47 16.92
C ASN A 138 -2.46 -6.61 16.29
N TRP A 139 -3.37 -7.23 15.58
CA TRP A 139 -4.50 -6.59 14.92
C TRP A 139 -5.82 -7.06 15.52
N ASP A 140 -6.68 -6.13 15.85
CA ASP A 140 -8.08 -6.38 16.17
C ASP A 140 -8.94 -5.85 15.01
N LEU A 141 -9.29 -6.75 14.12
CA LEU A 141 -10.05 -6.40 12.92
C LEU A 141 -11.56 -6.58 13.12
N MET A 142 -11.99 -6.86 14.35
CA MET A 142 -13.42 -7.02 14.72
C MET A 142 -14.18 -8.02 13.83
N ASN A 143 -13.47 -8.90 13.12
CA ASN A 143 -14.05 -9.82 12.15
C ASN A 143 -14.82 -11.00 12.80
N ASP A 144 -14.72 -11.15 14.10
CA ASP A 144 -15.48 -12.09 14.91
C ASP A 144 -16.51 -11.40 15.81
N GLY A 145 -16.66 -10.07 15.70
CA GLY A 145 -17.60 -9.28 16.47
C GLY A 145 -17.20 -9.06 17.95
N ILE A 146 -16.03 -9.51 18.35
CA ILE A 146 -15.50 -9.38 19.70
C ILE A 146 -14.13 -8.74 19.63
N GLY A 147 -13.88 -7.71 20.44
CA GLY A 147 -12.56 -7.10 20.59
C GLY A 147 -11.52 -8.13 21.01
N ASN A 148 -10.80 -8.72 20.08
CA ASN A 148 -9.87 -9.80 20.30
C ASN A 148 -8.64 -9.63 19.40
N SER A 149 -7.64 -8.98 19.96
CA SER A 149 -6.38 -8.71 19.27
C SER A 149 -5.65 -10.00 18.91
N LYS A 150 -5.31 -10.16 17.64
CA LYS A 150 -4.64 -11.34 17.08
C LYS A 150 -3.31 -10.97 16.47
N ASN A 151 -2.29 -11.76 16.78
CA ASN A 151 -0.99 -11.62 16.12
C ASN A 151 -1.09 -12.04 14.66
N CYS A 152 -0.57 -11.21 13.77
CA CYS A 152 -0.50 -11.51 12.35
C CYS A 152 0.37 -12.74 12.11
N LYS A 153 -0.10 -13.68 11.30
CA LYS A 153 0.62 -14.93 10.99
C LYS A 153 1.27 -14.88 9.62
N SER A 154 2.40 -15.56 9.49
CA SER A 154 3.02 -15.77 8.18
C SER A 154 2.09 -16.56 7.26
N LEU A 155 2.02 -16.15 5.99
CA LEU A 155 1.31 -16.87 4.93
C LEU A 155 2.20 -17.88 4.21
N LEU A 156 3.50 -17.94 4.54
CA LEU A 156 4.42 -18.88 3.92
C LEU A 156 3.93 -20.32 4.15
N PHE A 157 3.86 -21.07 3.06
CA PHE A 157 3.37 -22.44 3.02
C PHE A 157 1.91 -22.67 3.45
N SER A 158 1.13 -21.60 3.66
CA SER A 158 -0.29 -21.75 4.07
C SER A 158 -1.13 -22.57 3.08
N HIS A 159 -0.77 -22.55 1.79
CA HIS A 159 -1.43 -23.33 0.74
C HIS A 159 -1.20 -24.83 0.82
N VAL A 160 -0.18 -25.29 1.56
CA VAL A 160 0.17 -26.72 1.75
C VAL A 160 0.07 -27.18 3.21
N THR A 161 -0.36 -26.29 4.11
CA THR A 161 -0.51 -26.56 5.54
C THR A 161 -1.92 -26.24 6.05
N PRO A 162 -2.99 -26.81 5.45
CA PRO A 162 -4.34 -26.65 5.99
C PRO A 162 -4.50 -27.35 7.35
N PRO A 163 -5.48 -26.92 8.19
CA PRO A 163 -6.38 -25.80 8.00
C PRO A 163 -5.72 -24.46 8.28
N CYS A 164 -6.28 -23.36 7.71
CA CYS A 164 -5.75 -22.02 7.83
C CYS A 164 -6.38 -21.22 8.98
N MET A 165 -5.76 -20.07 9.31
CA MET A 165 -6.06 -19.19 10.43
C MET A 165 -5.59 -19.75 11.77
N ILE A 166 -5.52 -18.88 12.80
CA ILE A 166 -5.00 -19.22 14.13
C ILE A 166 -5.78 -20.36 14.81
N SER A 167 -7.08 -20.46 14.55
CA SER A 167 -7.97 -21.48 15.12
C SER A 167 -8.27 -22.62 14.15
N GLY A 168 -7.63 -22.65 12.97
CA GLY A 168 -7.90 -23.68 11.95
C GLY A 168 -9.33 -23.62 11.38
N ILE A 169 -10.00 -22.48 11.44
CA ILE A 169 -11.42 -22.35 11.07
C ILE A 169 -11.66 -22.26 9.57
N ARG A 170 -10.61 -22.21 8.75
CA ARG A 170 -10.70 -22.17 7.29
C ARG A 170 -10.05 -23.46 6.73
N ALA A 171 -10.81 -24.20 5.97
CA ALA A 171 -10.39 -25.53 5.48
C ALA A 171 -9.15 -25.48 4.58
N CYS A 172 -8.96 -24.39 3.82
CA CYS A 172 -7.82 -24.21 2.92
C CYS A 172 -7.49 -22.72 2.74
N ALA A 173 -6.37 -22.44 2.05
CA ALA A 173 -5.90 -21.07 1.81
C ALA A 173 -6.86 -20.26 0.95
N GLU A 174 -7.51 -20.85 -0.05
CA GLU A 174 -8.48 -20.20 -0.93
C GLU A 174 -9.65 -19.63 -0.13
N ILE A 175 -10.21 -20.44 0.79
CA ILE A 175 -11.29 -19.99 1.69
C ILE A 175 -10.81 -18.88 2.63
N ALA A 176 -9.56 -18.97 3.10
CA ALA A 176 -8.97 -17.93 3.95
C ALA A 176 -8.77 -16.60 3.19
N VAL A 177 -8.31 -16.64 1.93
CA VAL A 177 -8.15 -15.45 1.07
C VAL A 177 -9.50 -14.80 0.80
N ARG A 178 -10.54 -15.56 0.44
CA ARG A 178 -11.91 -15.06 0.26
C ARG A 178 -12.41 -14.34 1.52
N ALA A 179 -12.22 -14.98 2.68
CA ALA A 179 -12.58 -14.37 3.96
C ALA A 179 -11.78 -13.07 4.25
N GLY A 180 -10.54 -12.99 3.80
CA GLY A 180 -9.71 -11.79 3.87
C GLY A 180 -10.33 -10.60 3.13
N PHE A 181 -10.75 -10.79 1.87
CA PHE A 181 -11.44 -9.75 1.12
C PHE A 181 -12.75 -9.33 1.81
N THR A 182 -13.61 -10.28 2.17
CA THR A 182 -14.93 -9.99 2.72
C THR A 182 -14.88 -9.37 4.11
N HIS A 183 -14.05 -9.92 5.01
CA HIS A 183 -14.12 -9.56 6.45
C HIS A 183 -12.98 -8.66 6.92
N ILE A 184 -11.89 -8.56 6.18
CA ILE A 184 -10.74 -7.73 6.55
C ILE A 184 -10.64 -6.48 5.66
N GLN A 185 -10.85 -6.65 4.36
CA GLN A 185 -10.84 -5.52 3.42
C GLN A 185 -12.23 -4.90 3.23
N PHE A 186 -13.29 -5.54 3.72
CA PHE A 186 -14.68 -5.08 3.58
C PHE A 186 -15.03 -4.78 2.12
N SER A 187 -14.67 -5.67 1.24
CA SER A 187 -14.81 -5.54 -0.19
C SER A 187 -15.50 -6.75 -0.79
N ASP A 188 -16.20 -6.54 -1.89
CA ASP A 188 -16.66 -7.63 -2.73
C ASP A 188 -15.46 -8.32 -3.37
N LEU A 189 -15.54 -9.65 -3.48
CA LEU A 189 -14.53 -10.41 -4.18
C LEU A 189 -14.50 -9.99 -5.65
N PRO A 190 -13.32 -9.73 -6.22
CA PRO A 190 -13.20 -9.62 -7.66
C PRO A 190 -13.83 -10.83 -8.35
N GLN A 191 -14.56 -10.63 -9.44
CA GLN A 191 -15.29 -11.71 -10.14
C GLN A 191 -14.40 -12.92 -10.49
N GLU A 192 -13.11 -12.70 -10.64
CA GLU A 192 -12.12 -13.73 -10.94
C GLU A 192 -11.89 -14.73 -9.79
N PHE A 193 -12.37 -14.42 -8.59
CA PHE A 193 -12.32 -15.28 -7.40
C PHE A 193 -13.68 -15.89 -7.03
N ALA A 194 -14.73 -15.58 -7.81
CA ALA A 194 -16.08 -16.07 -7.56
C ALA A 194 -16.27 -17.54 -7.98
#